data_dfea4f38221174d261a1f956831283ba
#
_entry.id   dfea4f38221174d261a1f956831283ba
#
_cell.length_a   1.000
_cell.length_b   1.000
_cell.length_c   1.000
_cell.angle_alpha   90.00
_cell.angle_beta   90.00
_cell.angle_gamma   90.00
#
_symmetry.space_group_name_H-M   'P 1'
#
loop_
_entity.id
_entity.type
_entity.pdbx_description
1 polymer ?
#
loop_
_entity_poly.entity_id
_entity_poly.type
_entity_poly.pdbx_seq_one_letter_code
_entity_poly.pdbx_strand_id
1 'polypeptide(L)'
;MNRRDFVKSALVAPLLGVALPVVAQGDACSPRGAKHPLVGKKLPAWKPGEFQIHFIYTGVGESMFWIMPDGTTMLLDCGDHPAINRGKLAVWVLPNGNRHAGEWIARYVTRVNPAKTDVDYLMISHHHDDHAGCPSWGAGTREWNGRTLSVSGVLQAADALKFKTCFDRGWPSFNEPIPNELCDDGALRHLRDAYAYLMERDGMKMEKFEVGAVGQIALRHDAAAFPGFAITNITGNGKIRRRDGSVRDLYAHAHNAKRLNENGMSLGLVVQYGPFRFYSAGDFYDTPKLPDGTRMNTEVELAKELDSVDVAKINHHGHHSMSLPLVAALKARVWTACMWDQLHITADTLERLSSREAYPDPRLVAPGVFPPERRFEDAGKPFLADIARESFDAGHVVMTVAPGGATYNVAYVTADDESMKVTGAYDFMSRSVGA
;
A
#
# COMPACT_ATOMS: atom_id res chain seq x y z
N MET A 1 18.27 14.96 -19.80
CA MET A 1 18.16 16.10 -18.86
C MET A 1 17.74 15.52 -17.52
N ASN A 2 18.44 15.81 -16.43
CA ASN A 2 18.15 15.26 -15.11
C ASN A 2 16.92 15.99 -14.52
N ARG A 3 16.07 15.28 -13.77
CA ARG A 3 14.88 15.82 -13.09
C ARG A 3 15.16 17.07 -12.25
N ARG A 4 16.33 17.13 -11.62
CA ARG A 4 16.77 18.32 -10.85
C ARG A 4 16.94 19.56 -11.71
N ASP A 5 17.33 19.41 -12.96
CA ASP A 5 17.57 20.54 -13.85
C ASP A 5 16.24 21.10 -14.42
N PHE A 6 15.26 20.24 -14.65
CA PHE A 6 13.91 20.64 -15.08
C PHE A 6 13.18 21.44 -13.99
N VAL A 7 13.24 20.96 -12.73
CA VAL A 7 12.62 21.65 -11.59
C VAL A 7 13.29 23.00 -11.31
N LYS A 8 14.62 23.08 -11.48
CA LYS A 8 15.35 24.36 -11.27
C LYS A 8 15.03 25.42 -12.32
N SER A 9 14.76 25.01 -13.56
CA SER A 9 14.45 25.97 -14.64
C SER A 9 13.04 26.55 -14.56
N ALA A 10 12.10 25.88 -13.87
CA ALA A 10 10.73 26.33 -13.67
C ALA A 10 10.52 27.27 -12.47
N LEU A 11 11.55 27.45 -11.62
CA LEU A 11 11.45 28.14 -10.33
C LEU A 11 12.00 29.56 -10.29
N VAL A 12 12.17 30.24 -11.42
CA VAL A 12 12.57 31.65 -11.44
C VAL A 12 11.39 32.57 -11.73
N ALA A 13 10.49 32.68 -10.74
CA ALA A 13 9.60 33.84 -10.55
C ALA A 13 9.52 34.13 -9.04
N PRO A 14 9.65 35.38 -8.59
CA PRO A 14 9.63 35.71 -7.17
C PRO A 14 8.20 35.53 -6.62
N LEU A 15 8.01 34.58 -5.75
CA LEU A 15 6.78 34.41 -4.98
C LEU A 15 6.76 35.42 -3.84
N LEU A 16 5.87 36.39 -3.94
CA LEU A 16 5.43 37.23 -2.82
C LEU A 16 4.98 36.33 -1.66
N GLY A 17 5.56 36.58 -0.49
CA GLY A 17 5.33 35.74 0.70
C GLY A 17 3.88 35.77 1.14
N VAL A 18 3.19 34.69 0.90
CA VAL A 18 1.96 34.36 1.61
C VAL A 18 2.36 33.55 2.83
N ALA A 19 2.24 34.16 4.01
CA ALA A 19 2.40 33.48 5.28
C ALA A 19 1.31 32.37 5.36
N LEU A 20 1.73 31.11 5.32
CA LEU A 20 0.85 29.98 5.56
C LEU A 20 0.38 30.01 7.01
N PRO A 21 -0.90 29.76 7.31
CA PRO A 21 -1.37 29.69 8.67
C PRO A 21 -0.63 28.63 9.46
N VAL A 22 -0.15 29.01 10.65
CA VAL A 22 0.46 28.09 11.61
C VAL A 22 -0.63 27.06 12.01
N VAL A 23 -0.43 25.82 11.60
CA VAL A 23 -1.30 24.70 12.05
C VAL A 23 -1.12 24.56 13.55
N ALA A 24 -2.22 24.66 14.29
CA ALA A 24 -2.25 24.49 15.74
C ALA A 24 -1.61 23.16 16.14
N GLN A 25 -0.67 23.22 17.08
CA GLN A 25 0.04 22.08 17.64
C GLN A 25 -0.91 21.20 18.44
N GLY A 26 -1.29 20.05 17.90
CA GLY A 26 -1.83 18.92 18.64
C GLY A 26 -0.82 17.80 18.63
N ASP A 27 -0.30 17.48 19.79
CA ASP A 27 0.43 16.25 20.20
C ASP A 27 1.44 15.60 19.26
N ALA A 28 2.27 16.35 18.53
CA ALA A 28 3.43 15.82 17.86
C ALA A 28 4.66 15.95 18.76
N CYS A 29 5.26 14.81 19.11
CA CYS A 29 6.40 14.73 20.04
C CYS A 29 7.74 15.25 19.52
N SER A 30 7.85 15.83 18.31
CA SER A 30 9.18 16.20 17.77
C SER A 30 9.15 17.16 16.57
N PRO A 31 10.31 17.72 16.20
CA PRO A 31 10.44 18.58 15.01
C PRO A 31 9.95 17.88 13.75
N ARG A 32 9.08 18.55 13.00
CA ARG A 32 8.42 18.03 11.79
C ARG A 32 9.32 18.20 10.56
N GLY A 33 9.24 17.25 9.64
CA GLY A 33 9.81 17.35 8.29
C GLY A 33 11.31 17.52 8.26
N ALA A 34 11.78 18.49 7.53
CA ALA A 34 13.21 18.74 7.24
C ALA A 34 14.13 19.00 8.46
N LYS A 35 13.58 19.23 9.65
CA LYS A 35 14.35 19.45 10.90
C LYS A 35 14.51 18.18 11.75
N HIS A 36 13.91 17.05 11.35
CA HIS A 36 13.99 15.81 12.13
C HIS A 36 15.43 15.27 12.16
N PRO A 37 15.91 14.68 13.31
CA PRO A 37 17.28 14.18 13.45
C PRO A 37 17.71 13.08 12.46
N LEU A 38 16.77 12.37 11.85
CA LEU A 38 17.04 11.37 10.81
C LEU A 38 17.35 11.98 9.44
N VAL A 39 16.94 13.20 9.18
CA VAL A 39 17.12 13.85 7.86
C VAL A 39 18.60 13.94 7.50
N GLY A 40 18.92 13.53 6.28
CA GLY A 40 20.27 13.47 5.76
C GLY A 40 21.03 12.19 6.12
N LYS A 41 20.52 11.38 7.02
CA LYS A 41 21.11 10.07 7.39
C LYS A 41 20.52 8.94 6.55
N LYS A 42 21.20 7.82 6.50
CA LYS A 42 20.65 6.58 5.97
C LYS A 42 19.50 6.10 6.89
N LEU A 43 18.44 5.55 6.29
CA LEU A 43 17.36 4.91 7.05
C LEU A 43 17.95 3.89 8.04
N PRO A 44 17.60 3.96 9.33
CA PRO A 44 18.01 2.95 10.30
C PRO A 44 17.55 1.55 9.88
N ALA A 45 18.41 0.57 10.05
CA ALA A 45 18.02 -0.83 9.86
C ALA A 45 17.00 -1.22 10.94
N TRP A 46 16.09 -2.13 10.57
CA TRP A 46 15.14 -2.73 11.51
C TRP A 46 15.86 -3.37 12.70
N LYS A 47 15.24 -3.32 13.86
CA LYS A 47 15.70 -3.95 15.10
C LYS A 47 14.61 -4.83 15.68
N PRO A 48 14.96 -5.92 16.40
CA PRO A 48 14.00 -6.77 17.09
C PRO A 48 13.03 -5.96 17.96
N GLY A 49 11.75 -6.25 17.83
CA GLY A 49 10.67 -5.53 18.49
C GLY A 49 10.08 -4.37 17.70
N GLU A 50 10.76 -3.85 16.68
CA GLU A 50 10.18 -2.85 15.77
C GLU A 50 9.26 -3.52 14.74
N PHE A 51 8.18 -2.85 14.38
CA PHE A 51 7.39 -3.20 13.20
C PHE A 51 7.61 -2.15 12.13
N GLN A 52 8.21 -2.55 10.99
CA GLN A 52 8.43 -1.64 9.86
C GLN A 52 7.52 -1.98 8.69
N ILE A 53 6.96 -0.94 8.08
CA ILE A 53 6.23 -1.03 6.80
C ILE A 53 6.88 -0.07 5.82
N HIS A 54 7.33 -0.61 4.69
CA HIS A 54 7.93 0.13 3.60
C HIS A 54 6.93 0.20 2.45
N PHE A 55 6.44 1.39 2.13
CA PHE A 55 5.69 1.69 0.91
C PHE A 55 6.71 1.97 -0.18
N ILE A 56 6.92 1.00 -1.07
CA ILE A 56 7.98 1.05 -2.06
C ILE A 56 7.49 1.80 -3.29
N TYR A 57 8.05 2.97 -3.53
CA TYR A 57 7.71 3.77 -4.70
C TYR A 57 8.58 3.37 -5.89
N THR A 58 7.99 2.70 -6.88
CA THR A 58 8.64 2.36 -8.17
C THR A 58 8.13 3.21 -9.33
N GLY A 59 7.00 3.91 -9.14
CA GLY A 59 6.34 4.72 -10.16
C GLY A 59 5.48 3.94 -11.15
N VAL A 60 5.32 2.61 -11.00
CA VAL A 60 4.60 1.76 -11.96
C VAL A 60 3.78 0.64 -11.30
N GLY A 61 3.31 0.84 -10.11
CA GLY A 61 2.46 -0.12 -9.39
C GLY A 61 2.60 -0.02 -7.89
N GLU A 62 1.90 -0.88 -7.19
CA GLU A 62 1.90 -0.97 -5.73
C GLU A 62 2.82 -2.07 -5.24
N SER A 63 3.57 -1.78 -4.18
CA SER A 63 4.29 -2.78 -3.41
C SER A 63 4.58 -2.27 -2.00
N MET A 64 4.37 -3.13 -1.01
CA MET A 64 4.75 -2.86 0.37
C MET A 64 5.59 -4.01 0.92
N PHE A 65 6.61 -3.69 1.69
CA PHE A 65 7.40 -4.69 2.41
C PHE A 65 7.31 -4.47 3.91
N TRP A 66 6.94 -5.51 4.65
CA TRP A 66 6.74 -5.48 6.09
C TRP A 66 7.82 -6.30 6.80
N ILE A 67 8.35 -5.78 7.89
CA ILE A 67 9.23 -6.50 8.81
C ILE A 67 8.56 -6.44 10.18
N MET A 68 8.01 -7.58 10.62
CA MET A 68 7.26 -7.72 11.86
C MET A 68 8.19 -7.77 13.07
N PRO A 69 7.68 -7.64 14.31
CA PRO A 69 8.51 -7.48 15.52
C PRO A 69 9.53 -8.58 15.78
N ASP A 70 9.28 -9.80 15.34
CA ASP A 70 10.20 -10.94 15.47
C ASP A 70 11.11 -11.15 14.25
N GLY A 71 11.04 -10.27 13.25
CA GLY A 71 11.75 -10.41 11.99
C GLY A 71 11.01 -11.19 10.91
N THR A 72 9.78 -11.66 11.16
CA THR A 72 8.90 -12.21 10.12
C THR A 72 8.65 -11.16 9.05
N THR A 73 8.71 -11.57 7.80
CA THR A 73 8.61 -10.64 6.65
C THR A 73 7.46 -10.94 5.72
N MET A 74 6.91 -9.90 5.12
CA MET A 74 5.86 -10.01 4.11
C MET A 74 6.08 -9.01 2.98
N LEU A 75 6.06 -9.50 1.73
CA LEU A 75 5.86 -8.65 0.55
C LEU A 75 4.37 -8.66 0.22
N LEU A 76 3.74 -7.48 0.23
CA LEU A 76 2.36 -7.26 -0.16
C LEU A 76 2.35 -6.51 -1.47
N ASP A 77 1.85 -7.17 -2.49
CA ASP A 77 1.85 -6.76 -3.89
C ASP A 77 3.24 -6.59 -4.51
N CYS A 78 3.30 -6.74 -5.80
CA CYS A 78 4.50 -6.59 -6.61
C CYS A 78 4.09 -6.13 -8.01
N GLY A 79 3.50 -4.94 -8.07
CA GLY A 79 2.95 -4.37 -9.29
C GLY A 79 4.01 -3.98 -10.29
N ASP A 80 3.69 -4.14 -11.57
CA ASP A 80 4.52 -3.69 -12.69
C ASP A 80 3.60 -3.34 -13.86
N HIS A 81 3.18 -2.10 -13.93
CA HIS A 81 2.30 -1.61 -14.99
C HIS A 81 3.07 -0.70 -15.94
N PRO A 82 2.86 -0.75 -17.26
CA PRO A 82 3.52 0.16 -18.18
C PRO A 82 3.21 1.61 -17.78
N ALA A 83 4.27 2.40 -17.64
CA ALA A 83 4.14 3.82 -17.34
C ALA A 83 3.24 4.48 -18.40
N ILE A 84 2.04 4.87 -17.97
CA ILE A 84 1.06 5.46 -18.88
C ILE A 84 1.42 6.93 -19.00
N ASN A 85 2.04 7.30 -20.14
CA ASN A 85 2.15 8.69 -20.56
C ASN A 85 0.75 9.21 -20.93
N ARG A 86 -0.03 9.58 -19.92
CA ARG A 86 -1.32 10.26 -20.14
C ARG A 86 -1.08 11.77 -20.18
N GLY A 87 -0.59 12.26 -21.31
CA GLY A 87 -0.40 13.70 -21.51
C GLY A 87 0.89 14.26 -20.88
N LYS A 88 0.84 15.43 -20.24
CA LYS A 88 2.00 16.19 -19.75
C LYS A 88 2.63 15.67 -18.47
N LEU A 89 1.98 14.75 -17.78
CA LEU A 89 2.37 14.27 -16.48
C LEU A 89 2.91 12.83 -16.61
N ALA A 90 4.22 12.68 -16.67
CA ALA A 90 4.84 11.37 -16.66
C ALA A 90 5.10 10.94 -15.21
N VAL A 91 4.58 9.80 -14.80
CA VAL A 91 5.05 9.10 -13.61
C VAL A 91 6.30 8.31 -14.02
N TRP A 92 7.38 8.52 -13.30
CA TRP A 92 8.69 7.99 -13.68
C TRP A 92 8.95 6.66 -12.96
N VAL A 93 9.50 5.70 -13.69
CA VAL A 93 10.09 4.51 -13.06
C VAL A 93 11.31 4.94 -12.25
N LEU A 94 11.32 4.64 -10.97
CA LEU A 94 12.41 4.99 -10.06
C LEU A 94 13.12 3.73 -9.53
N PRO A 95 14.43 3.83 -9.34
CA PRO A 95 15.36 4.96 -9.52
C PRO A 95 15.55 5.42 -10.97
N ASN A 96 15.30 4.53 -11.95
CA ASN A 96 15.40 4.84 -13.39
C ASN A 96 14.70 3.75 -14.23
N GLY A 97 14.53 3.98 -15.53
CA GLY A 97 13.87 3.08 -16.46
C GLY A 97 14.73 1.88 -16.98
N ASN A 98 15.90 1.62 -16.39
CA ASN A 98 16.78 0.55 -16.87
C ASN A 98 16.33 -0.85 -16.41
N ARG A 99 15.38 -0.93 -15.49
CA ARG A 99 14.81 -2.17 -14.94
C ARG A 99 13.29 -2.02 -14.79
N HIS A 100 12.62 -3.14 -14.80
CA HIS A 100 11.21 -3.23 -14.43
C HIS A 100 11.00 -3.18 -12.91
N ALA A 101 9.77 -2.91 -12.47
CA ALA A 101 9.45 -2.73 -11.05
C ALA A 101 9.80 -3.94 -10.19
N GLY A 102 9.52 -5.16 -10.65
CA GLY A 102 9.82 -6.38 -9.88
C GLY A 102 11.29 -6.50 -9.49
N GLU A 103 12.23 -6.12 -10.38
CA GLU A 103 13.65 -6.09 -10.04
C GLU A 103 13.99 -4.98 -9.05
N TRP A 104 13.42 -3.78 -9.21
CA TRP A 104 13.64 -2.68 -8.25
C TRP A 104 13.09 -3.03 -6.86
N ILE A 105 11.92 -3.66 -6.79
CA ILE A 105 11.32 -4.14 -5.54
C ILE A 105 12.24 -5.16 -4.88
N ALA A 106 12.71 -6.16 -5.62
CA ALA A 106 13.60 -7.19 -5.09
C ALA A 106 14.91 -6.61 -4.55
N ARG A 107 15.52 -5.65 -5.26
CA ARG A 107 16.72 -4.94 -4.82
C ARG A 107 16.47 -4.13 -3.55
N TYR A 108 15.32 -3.45 -3.47
CA TYR A 108 14.92 -2.72 -2.27
C TYR A 108 14.76 -3.67 -1.09
N VAL A 109 13.96 -4.73 -1.25
CA VAL A 109 13.71 -5.74 -0.21
C VAL A 109 15.02 -6.35 0.28
N THR A 110 15.88 -6.82 -0.61
CA THR A 110 17.19 -7.42 -0.22
C THR A 110 18.05 -6.47 0.61
N ARG A 111 17.88 -5.15 0.43
CA ARG A 111 18.64 -4.12 1.16
C ARG A 111 18.13 -3.92 2.58
N VAL A 112 16.82 -4.01 2.81
CA VAL A 112 16.20 -3.72 4.11
C VAL A 112 15.84 -4.99 4.90
N ASN A 113 15.61 -6.10 4.22
CA ASN A 113 15.24 -7.38 4.83
C ASN A 113 16.38 -7.95 5.67
N PRO A 114 16.17 -8.21 6.98
CA PRO A 114 17.18 -8.85 7.83
C PRO A 114 17.55 -10.27 7.33
N ALA A 115 16.61 -11.00 6.71
CA ALA A 115 16.83 -12.31 6.10
C ALA A 115 17.31 -12.23 4.63
N LYS A 116 17.60 -11.02 4.13
CA LYS A 116 18.09 -10.74 2.77
C LYS A 116 17.10 -11.16 1.69
N THR A 117 17.22 -12.36 1.15
CA THR A 117 16.43 -12.85 0.03
C THR A 117 15.22 -13.69 0.45
N ASP A 118 15.23 -14.21 1.69
CA ASP A 118 14.14 -15.04 2.19
C ASP A 118 13.00 -14.16 2.69
N VAL A 119 11.80 -14.39 2.20
CA VAL A 119 10.58 -13.68 2.56
C VAL A 119 9.56 -14.70 3.05
N ASP A 120 9.07 -14.52 4.28
CA ASP A 120 8.18 -15.51 4.90
C ASP A 120 6.82 -15.55 4.22
N TYR A 121 6.30 -14.39 3.81
CA TYR A 121 4.98 -14.26 3.19
C TYR A 121 5.03 -13.41 1.93
N LEU A 122 4.32 -13.87 0.91
CA LEU A 122 3.83 -13.08 -0.21
C LEU A 122 2.32 -12.93 -0.04
N MET A 123 1.76 -11.78 -0.30
CA MET A 123 0.32 -11.59 -0.39
C MET A 123 0.01 -10.73 -1.61
N ILE A 124 -0.93 -11.18 -2.45
CA ILE A 124 -1.46 -10.38 -3.56
C ILE A 124 -2.86 -9.92 -3.19
N SER A 125 -3.03 -8.61 -3.10
CA SER A 125 -4.28 -8.01 -2.64
C SER A 125 -5.44 -8.29 -3.59
N HIS A 126 -5.18 -8.22 -4.89
CA HIS A 126 -6.10 -8.58 -5.99
C HIS A 126 -5.33 -8.74 -7.30
N HIS A 127 -6.01 -9.18 -8.38
CA HIS A 127 -5.35 -9.65 -9.59
C HIS A 127 -5.25 -8.60 -10.71
N HIS A 128 -5.00 -7.33 -10.38
CA HIS A 128 -4.65 -6.33 -11.39
C HIS A 128 -3.14 -6.25 -11.64
N ASP A 129 -2.77 -5.78 -12.81
CA ASP A 129 -1.38 -5.71 -13.28
C ASP A 129 -0.49 -4.85 -12.36
N ASP A 130 -1.03 -3.75 -11.85
CA ASP A 130 -0.35 -2.82 -10.96
C ASP A 130 -0.20 -3.33 -9.51
N HIS A 131 -0.69 -4.56 -9.22
CA HIS A 131 -0.50 -5.28 -7.96
C HIS A 131 0.25 -6.59 -8.12
N ALA A 132 0.17 -7.22 -9.29
CA ALA A 132 0.65 -8.57 -9.52
C ALA A 132 1.76 -8.67 -10.57
N GLY A 133 1.85 -7.69 -11.44
CA GLY A 133 2.70 -7.65 -12.62
C GLY A 133 1.91 -7.77 -13.91
N CYS A 134 2.38 -7.09 -14.96
CA CYS A 134 1.73 -6.99 -16.26
C CYS A 134 2.34 -7.95 -17.28
N PRO A 135 1.61 -8.97 -17.76
CA PRO A 135 2.13 -9.94 -18.71
C PRO A 135 2.60 -9.33 -20.03
N SER A 136 1.96 -8.26 -20.47
CA SER A 136 2.32 -7.55 -21.71
C SER A 136 3.50 -6.59 -21.55
N TRP A 137 3.97 -6.39 -20.33
CA TRP A 137 5.06 -5.47 -19.95
C TRP A 137 6.16 -6.20 -19.16
N GLY A 138 6.52 -7.43 -19.56
CA GLY A 138 7.54 -8.22 -18.87
C GLY A 138 8.96 -7.86 -19.29
N ALA A 139 9.91 -8.14 -18.42
CA ALA A 139 11.35 -8.04 -18.68
C ALA A 139 11.87 -9.11 -19.66
N GLY A 140 10.98 -9.96 -20.12
CA GLY A 140 11.27 -11.09 -21.00
C GLY A 140 10.34 -12.26 -20.74
N THR A 141 10.72 -13.43 -21.22
CA THR A 141 9.95 -14.66 -21.06
C THR A 141 10.80 -15.79 -20.48
N ARG A 142 10.13 -16.77 -19.89
CA ARG A 142 10.74 -17.99 -19.35
C ARG A 142 9.94 -19.20 -19.80
N GLU A 143 10.63 -20.18 -20.37
CA GLU A 143 10.02 -21.45 -20.72
C GLU A 143 9.94 -22.36 -19.48
N TRP A 144 8.76 -22.93 -19.25
CA TRP A 144 8.51 -23.85 -18.15
C TRP A 144 7.37 -24.82 -18.48
N ASN A 145 7.64 -26.13 -18.45
CA ASN A 145 6.67 -27.20 -18.70
C ASN A 145 5.84 -26.99 -19.99
N GLY A 146 6.49 -26.52 -21.06
CA GLY A 146 5.85 -26.26 -22.36
C GLY A 146 4.98 -24.99 -22.37
N ARG A 147 5.12 -24.12 -21.38
CA ARG A 147 4.46 -22.81 -21.30
C ARG A 147 5.49 -21.70 -21.33
N THR A 148 5.14 -20.60 -21.96
CA THR A 148 5.93 -19.36 -21.94
C THR A 148 5.39 -18.43 -20.87
N LEU A 149 6.15 -18.21 -19.80
CA LEU A 149 5.82 -17.30 -18.71
C LEU A 149 6.36 -15.91 -19.00
N SER A 150 5.56 -14.86 -18.76
CA SER A 150 6.07 -13.49 -18.77
C SER A 150 6.81 -13.19 -17.47
N VAL A 151 8.03 -12.65 -17.55
CA VAL A 151 8.81 -12.25 -16.37
C VAL A 151 8.44 -10.84 -15.99
N SER A 152 7.40 -10.70 -15.16
CA SER A 152 6.88 -9.41 -14.66
C SER A 152 6.46 -9.53 -13.20
N GLY A 153 6.45 -8.44 -12.47
CA GLY A 153 5.94 -8.34 -11.10
C GLY A 153 6.51 -9.42 -10.18
N VAL A 154 5.61 -10.27 -9.64
CA VAL A 154 5.96 -11.36 -8.71
C VAL A 154 7.02 -12.29 -9.28
N LEU A 155 6.87 -12.73 -10.53
CA LEU A 155 7.81 -13.68 -11.13
C LEU A 155 9.20 -13.07 -11.32
N GLN A 156 9.26 -11.78 -11.64
CA GLN A 156 10.53 -11.06 -11.74
C GLN A 156 11.19 -10.85 -10.38
N ALA A 157 10.42 -10.43 -9.36
CA ALA A 157 10.95 -10.28 -8.01
C ALA A 157 11.49 -11.61 -7.45
N ALA A 158 10.83 -12.72 -7.80
CA ALA A 158 11.24 -14.07 -7.42
C ALA A 158 12.55 -14.55 -8.07
N ASP A 159 13.14 -13.81 -9.00
CA ASP A 159 14.50 -14.10 -9.48
C ASP A 159 15.56 -13.84 -8.40
N ALA A 160 15.27 -12.94 -7.46
CA ALA A 160 16.18 -12.61 -6.36
C ALA A 160 15.59 -12.94 -4.99
N LEU A 161 14.28 -13.08 -4.85
CA LEU A 161 13.60 -13.35 -3.59
C LEU A 161 13.05 -14.77 -3.56
N LYS A 162 12.98 -15.36 -2.37
CA LYS A 162 12.36 -16.66 -2.12
C LYS A 162 11.18 -16.48 -1.17
N PHE A 163 9.98 -16.81 -1.63
CA PHE A 163 8.76 -16.73 -0.85
C PHE A 163 8.42 -18.10 -0.23
N LYS A 164 8.16 -18.13 1.09
CA LYS A 164 7.82 -19.40 1.78
C LYS A 164 6.33 -19.73 1.68
N THR A 165 5.46 -18.73 1.90
CA THR A 165 4.01 -18.91 1.85
C THR A 165 3.40 -17.73 1.11
N CYS A 166 2.48 -18.00 0.18
CA CYS A 166 1.71 -16.98 -0.52
C CYS A 166 0.24 -17.04 -0.12
N PHE A 167 -0.33 -15.90 0.23
CA PHE A 167 -1.77 -15.71 0.44
C PHE A 167 -2.39 -15.10 -0.80
N ASP A 168 -3.44 -15.72 -1.29
CA ASP A 168 -4.21 -15.25 -2.45
C ASP A 168 -5.70 -15.36 -2.19
N ARG A 169 -6.49 -14.44 -2.76
CA ARG A 169 -7.94 -14.40 -2.59
C ARG A 169 -8.66 -15.59 -3.22
N GLY A 170 -8.13 -16.11 -4.33
CA GLY A 170 -8.80 -17.10 -5.19
C GLY A 170 -8.35 -18.53 -5.00
N TRP A 171 -7.23 -18.77 -4.34
CA TRP A 171 -6.69 -20.13 -4.15
C TRP A 171 -7.68 -21.06 -3.45
N PRO A 172 -7.79 -22.36 -3.81
CA PRO A 172 -7.08 -23.02 -4.92
C PRO A 172 -7.84 -22.98 -6.26
N SER A 173 -9.14 -22.71 -6.25
CA SER A 173 -10.01 -22.86 -7.43
C SER A 173 -10.04 -21.61 -8.32
N PHE A 174 -9.80 -20.44 -7.74
CA PHE A 174 -9.97 -19.11 -8.35
C PHE A 174 -11.41 -18.86 -8.87
N ASN A 175 -12.40 -19.52 -8.28
CA ASN A 175 -13.80 -19.46 -8.71
C ASN A 175 -14.72 -18.76 -7.70
N GLU A 176 -14.17 -18.03 -6.74
CA GLU A 176 -14.94 -17.29 -5.74
C GLU A 176 -14.74 -15.77 -5.88
N PRO A 177 -15.80 -14.97 -5.73
CA PRO A 177 -17.21 -15.33 -5.51
C PRO A 177 -17.93 -15.81 -6.76
N ILE A 178 -17.31 -15.67 -7.92
CA ILE A 178 -17.77 -16.14 -9.23
C ILE A 178 -16.59 -16.76 -10.00
N PRO A 179 -16.86 -17.55 -11.05
CA PRO A 179 -15.80 -18.04 -11.92
C PRO A 179 -14.91 -16.88 -12.41
N ASN A 180 -13.62 -17.08 -12.36
CA ASN A 180 -12.65 -16.01 -12.52
C ASN A 180 -12.60 -15.42 -13.93
N GLU A 181 -13.04 -16.21 -14.94
CA GLU A 181 -13.22 -15.71 -16.31
C GLU A 181 -14.28 -14.59 -16.41
N LEU A 182 -15.08 -14.43 -15.36
CA LEU A 182 -16.11 -13.38 -15.25
C LEU A 182 -15.64 -12.18 -14.43
N CYS A 183 -14.44 -12.25 -13.82
CA CYS A 183 -13.80 -11.11 -13.19
C CYS A 183 -13.06 -10.28 -14.23
N ASP A 184 -12.91 -9.00 -13.97
CA ASP A 184 -12.05 -8.12 -14.75
C ASP A 184 -10.64 -8.18 -14.18
N ASP A 185 -9.90 -9.21 -14.55
CA ASP A 185 -8.52 -9.38 -14.11
C ASP A 185 -7.55 -9.49 -15.30
N GLY A 186 -6.56 -8.62 -15.33
CA GLY A 186 -5.51 -8.65 -16.35
C GLY A 186 -4.42 -9.67 -16.04
N ALA A 187 -4.15 -9.90 -14.77
CA ALA A 187 -2.96 -10.62 -14.32
C ALA A 187 -3.20 -12.05 -13.87
N LEU A 188 -4.45 -12.53 -13.76
CA LEU A 188 -4.73 -13.82 -13.12
C LEU A 188 -3.99 -15.01 -13.77
N ARG A 189 -4.03 -15.12 -15.10
CA ARG A 189 -3.36 -16.24 -15.77
C ARG A 189 -1.87 -16.22 -15.49
N HIS A 190 -1.28 -15.04 -15.58
CA HIS A 190 0.13 -14.82 -15.25
C HIS A 190 0.44 -15.22 -13.81
N LEU A 191 -0.37 -14.80 -12.83
CA LEU A 191 -0.21 -15.19 -11.43
C LEU A 191 -0.31 -16.70 -11.21
N ARG A 192 -1.31 -17.36 -11.78
CA ARG A 192 -1.48 -18.81 -11.64
C ARG A 192 -0.26 -19.57 -12.16
N ASP A 193 0.27 -19.15 -13.30
CA ASP A 193 1.48 -19.74 -13.87
C ASP A 193 2.72 -19.43 -13.02
N ALA A 194 2.85 -18.19 -12.52
CA ALA A 194 3.91 -17.80 -11.60
C ALA A 194 3.86 -18.61 -10.29
N TYR A 195 2.67 -18.75 -9.68
CA TYR A 195 2.51 -19.54 -8.46
C TYR A 195 2.89 -21.01 -8.68
N ALA A 196 2.40 -21.64 -9.76
CA ALA A 196 2.74 -23.02 -10.07
C ALA A 196 4.24 -23.21 -10.27
N TYR A 197 4.89 -22.28 -10.98
CA TYR A 197 6.34 -22.26 -11.16
C TYR A 197 7.08 -22.14 -9.82
N LEU A 198 6.68 -21.21 -8.94
CA LEU A 198 7.34 -20.98 -7.66
C LEU A 198 7.11 -22.12 -6.66
N MET A 199 5.94 -22.76 -6.69
CA MET A 199 5.68 -23.97 -5.92
C MET A 199 6.63 -25.10 -6.31
N GLU A 200 6.87 -25.29 -7.61
CA GLU A 200 7.78 -26.34 -8.10
C GLU A 200 9.24 -25.96 -7.86
N ARG A 201 9.66 -24.74 -8.20
CA ARG A 201 11.05 -24.30 -8.11
C ARG A 201 11.54 -24.14 -6.68
N ASP A 202 10.73 -23.49 -5.83
CA ASP A 202 11.16 -23.01 -4.50
C ASP A 202 10.45 -23.71 -3.34
N GLY A 203 9.44 -24.54 -3.63
CA GLY A 203 8.61 -25.16 -2.61
C GLY A 203 7.67 -24.16 -1.89
N MET A 204 7.35 -23.03 -2.54
CA MET A 204 6.41 -22.05 -2.01
C MET A 204 5.06 -22.72 -1.69
N LYS A 205 4.49 -22.44 -0.53
CA LYS A 205 3.16 -22.90 -0.15
C LYS A 205 2.13 -21.86 -0.52
N MET A 206 0.97 -22.32 -1.03
CA MET A 206 -0.17 -21.44 -1.28
C MET A 206 -1.22 -21.64 -0.22
N GLU A 207 -1.76 -20.55 0.29
CA GLU A 207 -2.88 -20.55 1.23
C GLU A 207 -3.99 -19.61 0.75
N LYS A 208 -5.23 -20.02 0.93
CA LYS A 208 -6.36 -19.13 0.73
C LYS A 208 -6.39 -18.11 1.86
N PHE A 209 -6.60 -16.85 1.50
CA PHE A 209 -6.84 -15.81 2.50
C PHE A 209 -8.22 -15.98 3.14
N GLU A 210 -8.26 -16.25 4.44
CA GLU A 210 -9.49 -16.51 5.19
C GLU A 210 -10.00 -15.24 5.86
N VAL A 211 -11.09 -14.68 5.33
CA VAL A 211 -11.73 -13.50 5.93
C VAL A 211 -12.27 -13.84 7.33
N GLY A 212 -12.02 -12.97 8.28
CA GLY A 212 -12.40 -13.17 9.69
C GLY A 212 -11.31 -13.81 10.55
N ALA A 213 -10.30 -14.42 9.93
CA ALA A 213 -9.20 -15.02 10.68
C ALA A 213 -8.38 -13.96 11.43
N VAL A 214 -7.97 -14.30 12.64
CA VAL A 214 -6.99 -13.55 13.44
C VAL A 214 -5.74 -14.41 13.56
N GLY A 215 -4.59 -13.88 13.13
CA GLY A 215 -3.32 -14.59 13.21
C GLY A 215 -3.12 -15.68 12.14
N GLN A 216 -3.83 -15.69 11.04
CA GLN A 216 -3.46 -16.49 9.88
C GLN A 216 -2.09 -16.06 9.34
N ILE A 217 -1.88 -14.76 9.25
CA ILE A 217 -0.56 -14.17 9.01
C ILE A 217 0.08 -13.95 10.37
N ALA A 218 0.82 -14.96 10.84
CA ALA A 218 1.39 -15.01 12.17
C ALA A 218 2.90 -14.69 12.17
N LEU A 219 3.40 -14.30 13.30
CA LEU A 219 4.85 -14.25 13.58
C LEU A 219 5.45 -15.66 13.46
N ARG A 220 6.59 -15.79 12.76
CA ARG A 220 7.18 -17.08 12.39
C ARG A 220 8.42 -17.46 13.18
N HIS A 221 9.06 -16.48 13.84
CA HIS A 221 10.34 -16.71 14.49
C HIS A 221 10.21 -16.75 16.02
N ASP A 222 9.53 -15.77 16.62
CA ASP A 222 9.32 -15.73 18.08
C ASP A 222 8.00 -15.02 18.45
N ALA A 223 6.88 -15.64 18.11
CA ALA A 223 5.55 -15.07 18.41
C ALA A 223 5.32 -14.87 19.92
N ALA A 224 5.92 -15.70 20.76
CA ALA A 224 5.74 -15.63 22.21
C ALA A 224 6.36 -14.35 22.81
N ALA A 225 7.40 -13.80 22.20
CA ALA A 225 8.02 -12.55 22.65
C ALA A 225 7.13 -11.31 22.37
N PHE A 226 6.16 -11.41 21.47
CA PHE A 226 5.35 -10.27 21.01
C PHE A 226 3.85 -10.55 21.08
N PRO A 227 3.28 -10.89 22.26
CA PRO A 227 1.87 -11.28 22.39
C PRO A 227 0.88 -10.17 22.04
N GLY A 228 1.35 -8.90 21.98
CA GLY A 228 0.54 -7.75 21.59
C GLY A 228 0.48 -7.50 20.08
N PHE A 229 1.13 -8.34 19.25
CA PHE A 229 1.09 -8.21 17.79
C PHE A 229 0.08 -9.19 17.19
N ALA A 230 -0.84 -8.68 16.38
CA ALA A 230 -1.83 -9.51 15.68
C ALA A 230 -2.21 -8.89 14.34
N ILE A 231 -2.48 -9.73 13.34
CA ILE A 231 -3.06 -9.35 12.06
C ILE A 231 -4.44 -9.99 11.95
N THR A 232 -5.43 -9.18 11.64
CA THR A 232 -6.82 -9.60 11.40
C THR A 232 -7.16 -9.42 9.93
N ASN A 233 -7.65 -10.48 9.30
CA ASN A 233 -8.14 -10.49 7.93
C ASN A 233 -9.57 -9.92 7.92
N ILE A 234 -9.74 -8.68 7.48
CA ILE A 234 -11.03 -7.97 7.63
C ILE A 234 -11.94 -8.09 6.41
N THR A 235 -11.39 -8.30 5.23
CA THR A 235 -12.18 -8.35 4.00
C THR A 235 -11.44 -9.08 2.87
N GLY A 236 -12.21 -9.62 1.93
CA GLY A 236 -11.75 -10.27 0.69
C GLY A 236 -12.89 -10.95 -0.04
N ASN A 237 -12.85 -10.99 -1.37
CA ASN A 237 -13.87 -11.63 -2.20
C ASN A 237 -15.31 -11.18 -1.90
N GLY A 238 -15.51 -9.88 -1.61
CA GLY A 238 -16.81 -9.33 -1.25
C GLY A 238 -17.33 -9.75 0.12
N LYS A 239 -16.49 -10.38 0.96
CA LYS A 239 -16.83 -10.73 2.35
C LYS A 239 -16.18 -9.75 3.29
N ILE A 240 -16.85 -9.43 4.41
CA ILE A 240 -16.33 -8.59 5.48
C ILE A 240 -16.44 -9.31 6.84
N ARG A 241 -15.44 -9.11 7.69
CA ARG A 241 -15.49 -9.51 9.10
C ARG A 241 -16.29 -8.48 9.88
N ARG A 242 -17.25 -8.96 10.69
CA ARG A 242 -18.04 -8.13 11.59
C ARG A 242 -17.36 -7.99 12.96
N ARG A 243 -17.80 -7.01 13.75
CA ARG A 243 -17.30 -6.78 15.11
C ARG A 243 -17.47 -7.98 16.02
N ASP A 244 -18.54 -8.77 15.84
CA ASP A 244 -18.81 -10.00 16.58
C ASP A 244 -17.95 -11.21 16.13
N GLY A 245 -17.08 -11.01 15.15
CA GLY A 245 -16.21 -12.04 14.58
C GLY A 245 -16.85 -12.86 13.46
N SER A 246 -18.14 -12.73 13.23
CA SER A 246 -18.80 -13.39 12.09
C SER A 246 -18.38 -12.78 10.76
N VAL A 247 -18.64 -13.50 9.67
CA VAL A 247 -18.34 -13.03 8.31
C VAL A 247 -19.65 -12.80 7.56
N ARG A 248 -19.81 -11.62 6.98
CA ARG A 248 -20.92 -11.27 6.09
C ARG A 248 -20.45 -11.29 4.65
N ASP A 249 -21.18 -11.98 3.79
CA ASP A 249 -20.97 -11.98 2.35
C ASP A 249 -21.81 -10.85 1.73
N LEU A 250 -21.14 -9.83 1.20
CA LEU A 250 -21.78 -8.70 0.52
C LEU A 250 -22.20 -9.08 -0.90
N TYR A 251 -21.57 -10.12 -1.46
CA TYR A 251 -21.81 -10.59 -2.82
C TYR A 251 -22.61 -11.87 -2.90
N ALA A 252 -23.30 -12.26 -1.82
CA ALA A 252 -24.14 -13.45 -1.78
C ALA A 252 -25.15 -13.54 -2.94
N HIS A 253 -25.61 -12.40 -3.44
CA HIS A 253 -26.53 -12.31 -4.58
C HIS A 253 -25.82 -12.19 -5.94
N ALA A 254 -24.48 -12.11 -5.94
CA ALA A 254 -23.69 -11.95 -7.16
C ALA A 254 -23.32 -13.28 -7.83
N HIS A 255 -23.67 -14.42 -7.26
CA HIS A 255 -23.36 -15.77 -7.83
C HIS A 255 -23.89 -15.99 -9.25
N ASN A 256 -24.85 -15.18 -9.70
CA ASN A 256 -25.33 -15.14 -11.08
C ASN A 256 -24.81 -13.93 -11.87
N ALA A 257 -23.80 -13.26 -11.35
CA ALA A 257 -23.23 -12.09 -11.99
C ALA A 257 -22.58 -12.45 -13.33
N LYS A 258 -22.82 -11.62 -14.33
CA LYS A 258 -22.14 -11.78 -15.62
C LYS A 258 -20.71 -11.28 -15.59
N ARG A 259 -20.38 -10.37 -14.68
CA ARG A 259 -19.03 -9.81 -14.46
C ARG A 259 -18.97 -9.08 -13.12
N LEU A 260 -17.87 -9.23 -12.41
CA LEU A 260 -17.50 -8.42 -11.24
C LEU A 260 -16.19 -7.67 -11.49
N ASN A 261 -16.07 -6.50 -10.90
CA ASN A 261 -14.82 -5.76 -10.93
C ASN A 261 -13.83 -6.36 -9.94
N GLU A 262 -12.60 -6.57 -10.38
CA GLU A 262 -11.53 -7.18 -9.57
C GLU A 262 -11.22 -6.37 -8.32
N ASN A 263 -11.24 -5.03 -8.38
CA ASN A 263 -11.04 -4.16 -7.23
C ASN A 263 -12.00 -4.48 -6.06
N GLY A 264 -13.24 -4.85 -6.36
CA GLY A 264 -14.22 -5.25 -5.34
C GLY A 264 -13.88 -6.56 -4.62
N MET A 265 -12.93 -7.35 -5.16
CA MET A 265 -12.46 -8.61 -4.56
C MET A 265 -11.25 -8.41 -3.63
N SER A 266 -10.71 -7.22 -3.55
CA SER A 266 -9.50 -6.88 -2.80
C SER A 266 -9.47 -7.45 -1.39
N LEU A 267 -8.28 -7.87 -0.96
CA LEU A 267 -7.98 -8.27 0.41
C LEU A 267 -7.73 -7.06 1.30
N GLY A 268 -8.09 -7.17 2.57
CA GLY A 268 -7.81 -6.12 3.55
C GLY A 268 -7.49 -6.67 4.93
N LEU A 269 -6.63 -5.95 5.63
CA LEU A 269 -6.05 -6.30 6.91
C LEU A 269 -6.17 -5.16 7.92
N VAL A 270 -6.26 -5.49 9.20
CA VAL A 270 -5.93 -4.60 10.30
C VAL A 270 -4.81 -5.24 11.11
N VAL A 271 -3.73 -4.50 11.29
CA VAL A 271 -2.64 -4.88 12.19
C VAL A 271 -2.81 -4.15 13.51
N GLN A 272 -2.61 -4.87 14.60
CA GLN A 272 -2.49 -4.31 15.94
C GLN A 272 -1.12 -4.67 16.51
N TYR A 273 -0.44 -3.69 17.11
CA TYR A 273 0.76 -3.90 17.88
C TYR A 273 0.70 -3.04 19.15
N GLY A 274 0.36 -3.66 20.27
CA GLY A 274 0.02 -2.91 21.48
C GLY A 274 -1.10 -1.89 21.20
N PRO A 275 -0.90 -0.59 21.51
CA PRO A 275 -1.87 0.46 21.18
C PRO A 275 -1.90 0.85 19.70
N PHE A 276 -0.83 0.59 18.94
CA PHE A 276 -0.73 0.96 17.53
C PHE A 276 -1.67 0.12 16.65
N ARG A 277 -2.34 0.77 15.69
CA ARG A 277 -3.22 0.12 14.72
C ARG A 277 -2.95 0.63 13.30
N PHE A 278 -2.90 -0.28 12.34
CA PHE A 278 -2.71 0.00 10.93
C PHE A 278 -3.79 -0.68 10.08
N TYR A 279 -4.41 0.07 9.18
CA TYR A 279 -5.34 -0.42 8.17
C TYR A 279 -4.66 -0.51 6.82
N SER A 280 -4.81 -1.64 6.13
CA SER A 280 -4.39 -1.84 4.75
C SER A 280 -5.44 -2.63 4.00
N ALA A 281 -5.86 -2.13 2.84
CA ALA A 281 -6.67 -2.89 1.90
C ALA A 281 -6.20 -2.59 0.47
N GLY A 282 -6.63 -3.42 -0.49
CA GLY A 282 -6.37 -3.20 -1.90
C GLY A 282 -7.18 -2.03 -2.47
N ASP A 283 -7.84 -2.24 -3.59
CA ASP A 283 -8.34 -1.16 -4.42
C ASP A 283 -9.86 -0.97 -4.38
N PHE A 284 -10.43 -1.04 -3.18
CA PHE A 284 -11.83 -0.62 -3.02
C PHE A 284 -12.02 0.81 -3.48
N TYR A 285 -13.11 1.06 -4.20
CA TYR A 285 -13.51 2.39 -4.63
C TYR A 285 -15.01 2.60 -4.42
N ASP A 286 -15.45 3.85 -4.59
CA ASP A 286 -16.69 4.41 -4.06
C ASP A 286 -17.98 3.67 -4.49
N THR A 287 -18.05 3.00 -5.64
CA THR A 287 -19.31 2.37 -6.05
C THR A 287 -19.15 1.22 -7.05
N PRO A 288 -18.79 0.00 -6.64
CA PRO A 288 -19.05 -1.11 -7.51
C PRO A 288 -20.56 -1.28 -7.66
N LYS A 289 -21.02 -1.17 -8.91
CA LYS A 289 -22.40 -1.51 -9.26
C LYS A 289 -22.44 -3.00 -9.50
N LEU A 290 -23.16 -3.73 -8.65
CA LEU A 290 -23.40 -5.15 -8.87
C LEU A 290 -24.19 -5.35 -10.17
N PRO A 291 -24.08 -6.53 -10.82
CA PRO A 291 -24.74 -6.81 -12.08
C PRO A 291 -26.28 -6.69 -12.06
N ASP A 292 -26.89 -6.85 -10.89
CA ASP A 292 -28.32 -6.65 -10.66
C ASP A 292 -28.72 -5.17 -10.53
N GLY A 293 -27.75 -4.27 -10.65
CA GLY A 293 -27.95 -2.83 -10.48
C GLY A 293 -27.83 -2.32 -9.05
N THR A 294 -27.70 -3.21 -8.07
CA THR A 294 -27.47 -2.84 -6.67
C THR A 294 -26.10 -2.14 -6.54
N ARG A 295 -26.05 -1.04 -5.82
CA ARG A 295 -24.80 -0.39 -5.45
C ARG A 295 -24.36 -0.89 -4.08
N MET A 296 -23.28 -1.65 -4.04
CA MET A 296 -22.69 -2.12 -2.80
C MET A 296 -21.32 -1.44 -2.65
N ASN A 297 -21.21 -0.56 -1.67
CA ASN A 297 -19.95 0.08 -1.36
C ASN A 297 -19.29 -0.68 -0.20
N THR A 298 -18.26 -1.47 -0.50
CA THR A 298 -17.52 -2.25 0.49
C THR A 298 -16.91 -1.35 1.58
N GLU A 299 -16.43 -0.17 1.22
CA GLU A 299 -15.87 0.79 2.20
C GLU A 299 -16.92 1.25 3.21
N VAL A 300 -18.16 1.52 2.76
CA VAL A 300 -19.26 1.93 3.65
C VAL A 300 -19.66 0.80 4.58
N GLU A 301 -19.66 -0.43 4.09
CA GLU A 301 -19.97 -1.59 4.94
C GLU A 301 -18.84 -1.88 5.93
N LEU A 302 -17.58 -1.79 5.52
CA LEU A 302 -16.41 -1.90 6.39
C LEU A 302 -16.40 -0.82 7.48
N ALA A 303 -16.79 0.41 7.16
CA ALA A 303 -16.82 1.51 8.12
C ALA A 303 -17.67 1.22 9.36
N LYS A 304 -18.69 0.37 9.23
CA LYS A 304 -19.57 -0.03 10.35
C LYS A 304 -18.88 -1.00 11.31
N GLU A 305 -17.84 -1.67 10.85
CA GLU A 305 -17.18 -2.78 11.54
C GLU A 305 -15.77 -2.43 12.03
N LEU A 306 -15.22 -1.29 11.60
CA LEU A 306 -13.87 -0.87 11.94
C LEU A 306 -13.86 0.16 13.07
N ASP A 307 -12.75 0.19 13.80
CA ASP A 307 -12.41 1.22 14.78
C ASP A 307 -11.31 2.12 14.22
N SER A 308 -11.03 3.22 14.95
CA SER A 308 -9.96 4.14 14.60
C SER A 308 -8.59 3.45 14.55
N VAL A 309 -7.73 3.96 13.65
CA VAL A 309 -6.35 3.49 13.47
C VAL A 309 -5.38 4.67 13.55
N ASP A 310 -4.11 4.38 13.75
CA ASP A 310 -3.05 5.40 13.72
C ASP A 310 -2.66 5.73 12.29
N VAL A 311 -2.51 4.71 11.47
CA VAL A 311 -2.12 4.83 10.07
C VAL A 311 -3.08 4.03 9.20
N ALA A 312 -3.44 4.58 8.04
CA ALA A 312 -4.22 3.87 7.04
C ALA A 312 -3.57 3.99 5.65
N LYS A 313 -3.49 2.84 4.95
CA LYS A 313 -3.27 2.86 3.51
C LYS A 313 -4.55 3.38 2.84
N ILE A 314 -4.38 4.32 1.94
CA ILE A 314 -5.44 4.82 1.08
C ILE A 314 -5.76 3.75 0.04
N ASN A 315 -7.01 3.35 -0.08
CA ASN A 315 -7.45 2.36 -1.07
C ASN A 315 -7.28 2.89 -2.49
N HIS A 316 -7.11 1.99 -3.47
CA HIS A 316 -7.09 2.30 -4.91
C HIS A 316 -6.17 3.47 -5.25
N HIS A 317 -4.99 3.51 -4.65
CA HIS A 317 -4.00 4.59 -4.81
C HIS A 317 -4.58 6.01 -4.60
N GLY A 318 -5.78 6.10 -4.02
CA GLY A 318 -6.53 7.35 -3.89
C GLY A 318 -7.34 7.75 -5.13
N HIS A 319 -7.58 6.83 -6.07
CA HIS A 319 -8.41 7.10 -7.25
C HIS A 319 -9.88 6.87 -6.94
N HIS A 320 -10.63 7.97 -6.67
CA HIS A 320 -12.06 7.98 -6.33
C HIS A 320 -12.45 7.00 -5.21
N SER A 321 -11.60 6.85 -4.21
CA SER A 321 -11.75 5.94 -3.08
C SER A 321 -11.90 6.67 -1.75
N MET A 322 -11.87 5.94 -0.64
CA MET A 322 -11.97 6.48 0.71
C MET A 322 -13.29 7.19 0.95
N SER A 323 -14.37 6.44 0.94
CA SER A 323 -15.70 6.97 1.26
C SER A 323 -15.70 7.72 2.61
N LEU A 324 -16.48 8.78 2.72
CA LEU A 324 -16.52 9.61 3.93
C LEU A 324 -16.85 8.78 5.19
N PRO A 325 -17.78 7.79 5.18
CA PRO A 325 -17.97 6.88 6.31
C PRO A 325 -16.72 6.12 6.71
N LEU A 326 -15.90 5.63 5.75
CA LEU A 326 -14.67 4.92 6.07
C LEU A 326 -13.63 5.85 6.67
N VAL A 327 -13.48 7.06 6.12
CA VAL A 327 -12.60 8.09 6.70
C VAL A 327 -13.01 8.44 8.13
N ALA A 328 -14.31 8.61 8.37
CA ALA A 328 -14.87 8.92 9.69
C ALA A 328 -14.73 7.75 10.70
N ALA A 329 -14.72 6.51 10.24
CA ALA A 329 -14.48 5.33 11.09
C ALA A 329 -13.01 5.19 11.45
N LEU A 330 -12.13 5.24 10.43
CA LEU A 330 -10.68 5.03 10.62
C LEU A 330 -10.00 6.18 11.35
N LYS A 331 -10.42 7.43 11.14
CA LYS A 331 -9.87 8.63 11.80
C LYS A 331 -8.33 8.64 11.82
N ALA A 332 -7.67 8.13 10.79
CA ALA A 332 -6.22 7.94 10.81
C ALA A 332 -5.47 9.26 10.96
N ARG A 333 -4.37 9.23 11.73
CA ARG A 333 -3.45 10.38 11.86
C ARG A 333 -2.53 10.49 10.66
N VAL A 334 -2.23 9.36 10.02
CA VAL A 334 -1.44 9.30 8.79
C VAL A 334 -2.17 8.50 7.74
N TRP A 335 -2.32 9.10 6.56
CA TRP A 335 -2.83 8.47 5.36
C TRP A 335 -1.69 8.32 4.37
N THR A 336 -1.45 7.13 3.84
CA THR A 336 -0.36 6.88 2.90
C THR A 336 -0.83 6.02 1.73
N ALA A 337 -0.15 6.11 0.60
CA ALA A 337 -0.49 5.37 -0.62
C ALA A 337 0.76 5.05 -1.44
N CYS A 338 0.75 3.90 -2.10
CA CYS A 338 1.58 3.64 -3.27
C CYS A 338 0.93 4.27 -4.49
N MET A 339 1.61 5.17 -5.15
CA MET A 339 1.08 5.91 -6.30
C MET A 339 1.88 5.59 -7.55
N TRP A 340 1.20 5.47 -8.69
CA TRP A 340 1.85 5.18 -9.96
C TRP A 340 1.22 5.90 -11.16
N ASP A 341 0.06 6.54 -11.00
CA ASP A 341 -0.58 7.37 -12.01
C ASP A 341 -0.61 8.84 -11.56
N GLN A 342 -0.50 9.74 -12.49
CA GLN A 342 -0.55 11.19 -12.26
C GLN A 342 -1.87 11.68 -11.64
N LEU A 343 -2.96 10.94 -11.83
CA LEU A 343 -4.27 11.27 -11.28
C LEU A 343 -4.42 10.84 -9.82
N HIS A 344 -3.52 10.03 -9.30
CA HIS A 344 -3.49 9.65 -7.89
C HIS A 344 -2.89 10.78 -7.05
N ILE A 345 -3.41 11.16 -5.95
CA ILE A 345 -4.73 10.94 -5.35
C ILE A 345 -5.70 11.93 -5.98
N THR A 346 -6.92 11.52 -6.30
CA THR A 346 -7.91 12.46 -6.89
C THR A 346 -8.35 13.53 -5.87
N ALA A 347 -8.77 14.70 -6.38
CA ALA A 347 -9.15 15.83 -5.52
C ALA A 347 -10.31 15.50 -4.58
N ASP A 348 -11.30 14.75 -5.05
CA ASP A 348 -12.45 14.31 -4.26
C ASP A 348 -12.03 13.36 -3.11
N THR A 349 -11.05 12.49 -3.34
CA THR A 349 -10.46 11.66 -2.28
C THR A 349 -9.71 12.53 -1.26
N LEU A 350 -8.90 13.49 -1.71
CA LEU A 350 -8.19 14.41 -0.81
C LEU A 350 -9.15 15.26 0.02
N GLU A 351 -10.26 15.73 -0.58
CA GLU A 351 -11.31 16.47 0.13
C GLU A 351 -11.94 15.60 1.25
N ARG A 352 -12.22 14.31 0.97
CA ARG A 352 -12.74 13.38 2.00
C ARG A 352 -11.71 13.12 3.11
N LEU A 353 -10.45 12.85 2.75
CA LEU A 353 -9.37 12.62 3.73
C LEU A 353 -9.16 13.83 4.63
N SER A 354 -9.28 15.04 4.11
CA SER A 354 -9.08 16.29 4.84
C SER A 354 -10.36 16.84 5.50
N SER A 355 -11.50 16.14 5.40
CA SER A 355 -12.77 16.58 5.97
C SER A 355 -12.71 16.68 7.49
N ARG A 356 -12.86 17.89 8.03
CA ARG A 356 -12.93 18.14 9.47
C ARG A 356 -14.28 17.74 10.07
N GLU A 357 -15.33 17.57 9.25
CA GLU A 357 -16.60 16.98 9.66
C GLU A 357 -16.48 15.48 9.91
N ALA A 358 -15.67 14.76 9.11
CA ALA A 358 -15.44 13.34 9.33
C ALA A 358 -14.77 13.08 10.68
N TYR A 359 -13.75 13.84 11.01
CA TYR A 359 -13.12 13.93 12.35
C TYR A 359 -12.27 15.19 12.44
N PRO A 360 -12.20 15.83 13.64
CA PRO A 360 -11.56 17.14 13.79
C PRO A 360 -10.02 17.07 13.88
N ASP A 361 -9.44 15.91 14.22
CA ASP A 361 -8.02 15.79 14.55
C ASP A 361 -7.10 16.17 13.37
N PRO A 362 -5.93 16.72 13.66
CA PRO A 362 -4.87 16.92 12.67
C PRO A 362 -4.46 15.59 12.03
N ARG A 363 -4.11 15.64 10.74
CA ARG A 363 -3.67 14.47 9.96
C ARG A 363 -2.53 14.83 9.03
N LEU A 364 -1.81 13.80 8.59
CA LEU A 364 -0.77 13.87 7.57
C LEU A 364 -1.18 12.96 6.41
N VAL A 365 -1.24 13.49 5.21
CA VAL A 365 -1.37 12.71 3.97
C VAL A 365 0.02 12.56 3.39
N ALA A 366 0.56 11.35 3.43
CA ALA A 366 1.95 11.02 3.12
C ALA A 366 2.05 10.01 1.95
N PRO A 367 1.66 10.37 0.72
CA PRO A 367 1.85 9.53 -0.44
C PRO A 367 3.33 9.48 -0.83
N GLY A 368 3.75 8.43 -1.54
CA GLY A 368 5.12 8.32 -2.07
C GLY A 368 5.49 9.44 -3.04
N VAL A 369 4.50 10.01 -3.73
CA VAL A 369 4.65 11.19 -4.58
C VAL A 369 3.36 12.01 -4.59
N PHE A 370 3.49 13.32 -4.71
CA PHE A 370 2.40 14.22 -5.09
C PHE A 370 2.92 15.09 -6.24
N PRO A 371 2.43 14.89 -7.48
CA PRO A 371 3.01 15.53 -8.65
C PRO A 371 3.02 17.06 -8.53
N PRO A 372 4.14 17.74 -8.86
CA PRO A 372 4.25 19.18 -8.75
C PRO A 372 3.16 19.95 -9.51
N GLU A 373 2.73 19.43 -10.66
CA GLU A 373 1.68 20.01 -11.49
C GLU A 373 0.35 20.07 -10.74
N ARG A 374 0.02 19.01 -9.99
CA ARG A 374 -1.17 18.96 -9.15
C ARG A 374 -1.17 20.03 -8.07
N ARG A 375 -0.01 20.41 -7.58
CA ARG A 375 0.14 21.50 -6.61
C ARG A 375 -0.33 22.83 -7.17
N PHE A 376 -0.10 23.08 -8.46
CA PHE A 376 -0.58 24.29 -9.13
C PHE A 376 -2.07 24.21 -9.45
N GLU A 377 -2.54 23.07 -9.95
CA GLU A 377 -3.95 22.84 -10.28
C GLU A 377 -4.84 22.93 -9.03
N ASP A 378 -4.37 22.39 -7.92
CA ASP A 378 -5.07 22.38 -6.63
C ASP A 378 -4.74 23.60 -5.75
N ALA A 379 -4.07 24.62 -6.28
CA ALA A 379 -3.67 25.80 -5.51
C ALA A 379 -4.85 26.45 -4.79
N GLY A 380 -4.70 26.69 -3.49
CA GLY A 380 -5.74 27.25 -2.62
C GLY A 380 -6.72 26.21 -2.04
N LYS A 381 -6.63 24.94 -2.41
CA LYS A 381 -7.45 23.89 -1.81
C LYS A 381 -6.97 23.60 -0.37
N PRO A 382 -7.88 23.52 0.62
CA PRO A 382 -7.52 23.33 2.03
C PRO A 382 -6.72 22.03 2.30
N PHE A 383 -6.97 20.96 1.55
CA PHE A 383 -6.32 19.69 1.74
C PHE A 383 -4.80 19.72 1.49
N LEU A 384 -4.29 20.71 0.74
CA LEU A 384 -2.85 20.86 0.52
C LEU A 384 -2.07 21.08 1.83
N ALA A 385 -2.71 21.60 2.86
CA ALA A 385 -2.10 21.79 4.17
C ALA A 385 -1.84 20.47 4.92
N ASP A 386 -2.58 19.42 4.58
CA ASP A 386 -2.44 18.09 5.19
C ASP A 386 -1.40 17.21 4.45
N ILE A 387 -0.96 17.61 3.23
CA ILE A 387 -0.02 16.83 2.42
C ILE A 387 1.41 17.01 2.93
N ALA A 388 2.12 15.91 3.12
CA ALA A 388 3.53 15.91 3.47
C ALA A 388 4.36 16.62 2.40
N ARG A 389 5.21 17.56 2.82
CA ARG A 389 6.03 18.34 1.89
C ARG A 389 7.00 17.48 1.07
N GLU A 390 7.52 16.44 1.69
CA GLU A 390 8.48 15.52 1.08
C GLU A 390 7.91 14.74 -0.09
N SER A 391 6.59 14.56 -0.15
CA SER A 391 5.93 13.89 -1.28
C SER A 391 6.09 14.64 -2.62
N PHE A 392 6.41 15.95 -2.58
CA PHE A 392 6.66 16.73 -3.80
C PHE A 392 7.98 16.35 -4.49
N ASP A 393 8.92 15.73 -3.77
CA ASP A 393 10.21 15.28 -4.31
C ASP A 393 10.21 13.79 -4.67
N ALA A 394 9.12 13.08 -4.42
CA ALA A 394 8.93 11.64 -4.50
C ALA A 394 9.91 10.83 -3.61
N GLY A 395 9.43 9.74 -3.05
CA GLY A 395 10.25 8.87 -2.19
C GLY A 395 9.50 7.63 -1.76
N HIS A 396 10.25 6.67 -1.21
CA HIS A 396 9.65 5.61 -0.41
C HIS A 396 9.13 6.21 0.89
N VAL A 397 8.00 5.71 1.39
CA VAL A 397 7.50 6.05 2.73
C VAL A 397 7.74 4.86 3.63
N VAL A 398 8.43 5.08 4.74
CA VAL A 398 8.75 4.02 5.70
C VAL A 398 8.17 4.38 7.05
N MET A 399 7.33 3.51 7.55
CA MET A 399 6.79 3.59 8.90
C MET A 399 7.57 2.65 9.81
N THR A 400 8.04 3.15 10.94
CA THR A 400 8.68 2.35 11.98
C THR A 400 7.94 2.52 13.29
N VAL A 401 7.33 1.44 13.77
CA VAL A 401 6.64 1.37 15.06
C VAL A 401 7.64 0.86 16.09
N ALA A 402 7.78 1.59 17.19
CA ALA A 402 8.69 1.22 18.28
C ALA A 402 8.22 -0.06 18.99
N PRO A 403 9.12 -0.79 19.67
CA PRO A 403 8.76 -1.96 20.45
C PRO A 403 7.60 -1.69 21.41
N GLY A 404 6.58 -2.57 21.35
CA GLY A 404 5.36 -2.43 22.14
C GLY A 404 4.32 -1.45 21.58
N GLY A 405 4.61 -0.77 20.46
CA GLY A 405 3.61 -0.02 19.70
C GLY A 405 3.21 1.34 20.26
N ALA A 406 3.89 1.87 21.30
CA ALA A 406 3.48 3.14 21.92
C ALA A 406 3.77 4.38 21.06
N THR A 407 4.79 4.32 20.23
CA THR A 407 5.19 5.41 19.33
C THR A 407 5.53 4.88 17.95
N TYR A 408 5.43 5.73 16.94
CA TYR A 408 5.85 5.40 15.58
C TYR A 408 6.41 6.62 14.86
N ASN A 409 7.25 6.35 13.87
CA ASN A 409 7.83 7.35 12.99
C ASN A 409 7.41 7.08 11.55
N VAL A 410 7.20 8.13 10.77
CA VAL A 410 6.97 8.05 9.32
C VAL A 410 8.07 8.83 8.64
N ALA A 411 8.92 8.15 7.87
CA ALA A 411 10.06 8.74 7.18
C ALA A 411 9.89 8.67 5.66
N TYR A 412 10.30 9.73 4.97
CA TYR A 412 10.52 9.73 3.54
C TYR A 412 11.97 9.35 3.24
N VAL A 413 12.16 8.48 2.26
CA VAL A 413 13.47 7.95 1.87
C VAL A 413 13.64 8.12 0.36
N THR A 414 14.84 8.50 -0.07
CA THR A 414 15.14 8.69 -1.49
C THR A 414 14.73 7.49 -2.34
N ALA A 415 14.08 7.74 -3.47
CA ALA A 415 13.72 6.72 -4.45
C ALA A 415 14.43 6.93 -5.80
N ASP A 416 15.13 8.06 -5.98
CA ASP A 416 15.90 8.37 -7.17
C ASP A 416 17.30 7.74 -7.19
N ASP A 417 17.68 7.16 -6.06
CA ASP A 417 18.91 6.38 -5.91
C ASP A 417 18.69 5.25 -4.90
N GLU A 418 19.70 4.42 -4.70
CA GLU A 418 19.66 3.32 -3.73
C GLU A 418 20.33 3.67 -2.38
N SER A 419 20.56 4.95 -2.09
CA SER A 419 21.27 5.40 -0.89
C SER A 419 20.49 5.20 0.40
N MET A 420 19.15 5.09 0.31
CA MET A 420 18.24 5.00 1.46
C MET A 420 18.36 6.22 2.40
N LYS A 421 18.60 7.39 1.84
CA LYS A 421 18.75 8.63 2.62
C LYS A 421 17.39 9.18 3.01
N VAL A 422 17.22 9.50 4.29
CA VAL A 422 16.00 10.13 4.81
C VAL A 422 15.95 11.60 4.37
N THR A 423 14.85 12.00 3.75
CA THR A 423 14.59 13.37 3.27
C THR A 423 13.65 14.14 4.19
N GLY A 424 12.80 13.44 4.95
CA GLY A 424 11.92 13.99 5.97
C GLY A 424 11.44 12.92 6.92
N ALA A 425 11.01 13.30 8.12
CA ALA A 425 10.47 12.36 9.08
C ALA A 425 9.51 13.06 10.08
N TYR A 426 8.58 12.29 10.64
CA TYR A 426 7.52 12.72 11.53
C TYR A 426 7.31 11.69 12.63
N ASP A 427 7.32 12.13 13.89
CA ASP A 427 7.08 11.27 15.04
C ASP A 427 5.64 11.40 15.56
N PHE A 428 5.08 10.28 15.99
CA PHE A 428 3.73 10.20 16.53
C PHE A 428 3.68 9.31 17.77
N MET A 429 2.74 9.59 18.64
CA MET A 429 2.29 8.65 19.67
C MET A 429 1.09 7.88 19.15
N SER A 430 1.04 6.59 19.42
CA SER A 430 -0.13 5.77 19.12
C SER A 430 -1.32 6.19 19.97
N ARG A 431 -2.54 6.02 19.44
CA ARG A 431 -3.75 6.30 20.21
C ARG A 431 -3.85 5.32 21.37
N SER A 432 -4.28 5.80 22.52
CA SER A 432 -4.64 4.88 23.60
C SER A 432 -5.84 4.04 23.19
N VAL A 433 -5.84 2.76 23.56
CA VAL A 433 -6.99 1.87 23.33
C VAL A 433 -8.17 2.45 24.10
N GLY A 434 -9.23 2.88 23.39
CA GLY A 434 -10.45 3.44 24.01
C GLY A 434 -10.57 4.97 23.96
N ALA A 435 -9.70 5.67 23.23
CA ALA A 435 -9.83 7.11 22.97
C ALA A 435 -10.61 7.41 21.68
#